data_9cb784449bf41e01689c46e1ab9ce69a
#
_entry.id   9cb784449bf41e01689c46e1ab9ce69a
#
_cell.length_a   1.000
_cell.length_b   1.000
_cell.length_c   1.000
_cell.angle_alpha   90.00
_cell.angle_beta   90.00
_cell.angle_gamma   90.00
#
_symmetry.space_group_name_H-M   'P 1'
#
loop_
_entity.id
_entity.type
_entity.pdbx_description
1 polymer ?
#
loop_
_entity_poly.entity_id
_entity_poly.type
_entity_poly.pdbx_seq_one_letter_code
_entity_poly.pdbx_strand_id
1 'polypeptide(L)' 'MSEEVKTFIDFMAFAARTFTPDRNIRYGQHWFNVLYLYRPDIANELRQTDFDPFYQNFLPPSCVPFVSRRWDNK' A
#
# COMPACT_ATOMS: atom_id res chain seq x y z
N MET A 1 -15.97 3.77 -15.65
CA MET A 1 -14.63 3.65 -16.07
C MET A 1 -13.76 3.06 -14.97
N SER A 2 -13.07 2.03 -15.26
CA SER A 2 -12.31 1.35 -14.23
C SER A 2 -10.94 1.99 -14.06
N GLU A 3 -10.47 1.97 -12.84
CA GLU A 3 -9.15 2.38 -12.52
C GLU A 3 -8.19 1.25 -12.81
N GLU A 4 -7.12 1.55 -13.47
CA GLU A 4 -6.11 0.55 -13.70
C GLU A 4 -4.84 0.92 -12.96
N VAL A 5 -4.46 0.06 -12.04
CA VAL A 5 -3.26 0.26 -11.26
C VAL A 5 -2.17 -0.61 -11.89
N LYS A 6 -1.29 0.01 -12.67
CA LYS A 6 -0.24 -0.70 -13.36
C LYS A 6 1.13 -0.41 -12.79
N THR A 7 1.34 0.81 -12.33
CA THR A 7 2.64 1.21 -11.81
C THR A 7 2.51 1.50 -10.32
N PHE A 8 3.67 1.63 -9.67
CA PHE A 8 3.66 1.98 -8.26
C PHE A 8 3.03 3.35 -8.03
N ILE A 9 3.24 4.28 -8.95
CA ILE A 9 2.64 5.61 -8.81
C ILE A 9 1.13 5.53 -8.92
N ASP A 10 0.64 4.70 -9.84
CA ASP A 10 -0.81 4.48 -9.94
C ASP A 10 -1.38 3.94 -8.64
N PHE A 11 -0.68 3.00 -8.04
CA PHE A 11 -1.11 2.43 -6.77
C PHE A 11 -1.15 3.48 -5.67
N MET A 12 -0.11 4.30 -5.58
CA MET A 12 -0.06 5.33 -4.55
C MET A 12 -1.20 6.33 -4.71
N ALA A 13 -1.46 6.73 -5.95
CA ALA A 13 -2.55 7.68 -6.21
C ALA A 13 -3.90 7.07 -5.86
N PHE A 14 -4.10 5.81 -6.21
CA PHE A 14 -5.37 5.14 -5.92
C PHE A 14 -5.59 5.00 -4.43
N ALA A 15 -4.55 4.61 -3.71
CA ALA A 15 -4.68 4.45 -2.25
C ALA A 15 -5.01 5.77 -1.58
N ALA A 16 -4.36 6.85 -2.02
CA ALA A 16 -4.62 8.17 -1.45
C ALA A 16 -6.03 8.64 -1.76
N ARG A 17 -6.47 8.42 -2.99
CA ARG A 17 -7.77 8.91 -3.43
C ARG A 17 -8.93 8.18 -2.76
N THR A 18 -8.75 6.91 -2.46
CA THR A 18 -9.83 6.10 -1.92
C THR A 18 -9.86 6.07 -0.40
N PHE A 19 -8.91 6.71 0.25
CA PHE A 19 -8.90 6.75 1.69
C PHE A 19 -10.01 7.66 2.20
N THR A 20 -10.78 7.17 3.18
CA THR A 20 -11.87 7.93 3.78
C THR A 20 -11.59 8.09 5.27
N PRO A 21 -11.10 9.25 5.70
CA PRO A 21 -10.65 9.42 7.08
C PRO A 21 -11.76 9.29 8.13
N ASP A 22 -13.01 9.43 7.74
CA ASP A 22 -14.11 9.30 8.68
C ASP A 22 -14.48 7.86 8.98
N ARG A 23 -13.84 6.90 8.32
CA ARG A 23 -14.01 5.51 8.69
C ARG A 23 -13.02 5.17 9.79
N ASN A 24 -13.32 4.15 10.55
CA ASN A 24 -12.42 3.75 11.63
C ASN A 24 -11.29 2.88 11.12
N ILE A 25 -10.57 3.39 10.16
CA ILE A 25 -9.47 2.63 9.57
C ILE A 25 -8.27 3.55 9.46
N ARG A 26 -7.13 3.05 9.88
CA ARG A 26 -5.90 3.84 9.80
C ARG A 26 -5.41 3.90 8.36
N TYR A 27 -4.70 4.98 8.03
CA TYR A 27 -4.20 5.13 6.68
C TYR A 27 -3.26 3.99 6.30
N GLY A 28 -2.39 3.59 7.21
CA GLY A 28 -1.49 2.47 6.93
C GLY A 28 -2.24 1.18 6.65
N GLN A 29 -3.32 0.95 7.39
CA GLN A 29 -4.14 -0.22 7.15
C GLN A 29 -4.81 -0.17 5.78
N HIS A 30 -5.34 0.99 5.43
CA HIS A 30 -5.98 1.16 4.13
C HIS A 30 -4.96 0.94 3.01
N TRP A 31 -3.79 1.55 3.13
CA TRP A 31 -2.72 1.42 2.15
C TRP A 31 -2.33 -0.04 1.96
N PHE A 32 -2.20 -0.76 3.07
CA PHE A 32 -1.85 -2.17 3.01
C PHE A 32 -2.96 -2.98 2.33
N ASN A 33 -4.22 -2.67 2.64
CA ASN A 33 -5.33 -3.39 2.04
C ASN A 33 -5.36 -3.21 0.52
N VAL A 34 -5.08 -2.00 0.04
CA VAL A 34 -5.02 -1.75 -1.39
C VAL A 34 -3.84 -2.50 -2.01
N LEU A 35 -2.71 -2.50 -1.32
CA LEU A 35 -1.56 -3.24 -1.81
C LEU A 35 -1.88 -4.73 -1.93
N TYR A 36 -2.53 -5.28 -0.94
CA TYR A 36 -2.86 -6.69 -0.95
C TYR A 36 -3.81 -7.01 -2.10
N LEU A 37 -4.69 -6.07 -2.42
CA LEU A 37 -5.64 -6.28 -3.51
C LEU A 37 -4.94 -6.41 -4.86
N TYR A 38 -3.93 -5.57 -5.11
CA TYR A 38 -3.29 -5.53 -6.41
C TYR A 38 -2.00 -6.35 -6.49
N ARG A 39 -1.27 -6.43 -5.39
CA ARG A 39 -0.01 -7.15 -5.36
C ARG A 39 0.11 -7.93 -4.04
N PRO A 40 -0.66 -9.00 -3.90
CA PRO A 40 -0.60 -9.79 -2.67
C PRO A 40 0.78 -10.37 -2.39
N ASP A 41 1.55 -10.61 -3.44
CA ASP A 41 2.92 -11.11 -3.26
C ASP A 41 3.77 -10.11 -2.47
N ILE A 42 3.69 -8.83 -2.87
CA ILE A 42 4.46 -7.79 -2.18
C ILE A 42 3.91 -7.57 -0.77
N ALA A 43 2.58 -7.58 -0.64
CA ALA A 43 1.97 -7.37 0.68
C ALA A 43 2.41 -8.46 1.66
N ASN A 44 2.48 -9.70 1.20
CA ASN A 44 2.88 -10.79 2.08
C ASN A 44 4.33 -10.65 2.51
N GLU A 45 5.20 -10.14 1.64
CA GLU A 45 6.58 -9.89 2.03
C GLU A 45 6.67 -8.74 3.03
N LEU A 46 5.87 -7.70 2.80
CA LEU A 46 5.90 -6.54 3.68
C LEU A 46 5.45 -6.89 5.10
N ARG A 47 4.48 -7.78 5.22
CA ARG A 47 3.99 -8.20 6.53
C ARG A 47 5.07 -8.83 7.40
N GLN A 48 6.12 -9.31 6.80
CA GLN A 48 7.18 -9.99 7.53
C GLN A 48 8.30 -9.05 7.93
N THR A 49 8.13 -7.76 7.67
CA THR A 49 9.13 -6.77 8.02
C THR A 49 8.70 -6.00 9.26
N ASP A 50 9.64 -5.21 9.78
CA ASP A 50 9.37 -4.35 10.93
C ASP A 50 8.63 -3.08 10.55
N PHE A 51 8.48 -2.81 9.26
CA PHE A 51 7.85 -1.57 8.82
C PHE A 51 6.53 -1.82 8.09
N ASP A 52 5.85 -2.88 8.45
CA ASP A 52 4.51 -3.17 7.99
C ASP A 52 3.57 -2.06 8.49
N PRO A 53 2.86 -1.35 7.61
CA PRO A 53 2.06 -0.20 8.03
C PRO A 53 0.65 -0.56 8.51
N PHE A 54 0.31 -1.84 8.58
CA PHE A 54 -1.08 -2.25 8.79
C PHE A 54 -1.69 -1.60 10.04
N TYR A 55 -0.92 -1.49 11.12
CA TYR A 55 -1.43 -0.95 12.37
C TYR A 55 -1.04 0.50 12.60
N GLN A 56 -0.58 1.19 11.55
CA GLN A 56 -0.08 2.55 11.70
C GLN A 56 -1.02 3.55 11.05
N ASN A 57 -1.01 4.77 11.60
CA ASN A 57 -1.74 5.89 10.99
C ASN A 57 -0.94 6.54 9.86
N PHE A 58 0.27 6.10 9.65
CA PHE A 58 1.16 6.68 8.65
C PHE A 58 1.99 5.55 8.05
N LEU A 59 2.68 5.86 6.98
CA LEU A 59 3.56 4.88 6.34
C LEU A 59 4.95 5.00 6.93
N PRO A 60 5.47 3.91 7.50
CA PRO A 60 6.87 3.94 7.95
C PRO A 60 7.80 4.30 6.79
N PRO A 61 8.90 5.01 7.07
CA PRO A 61 9.76 5.51 5.98
C PRO A 61 10.28 4.43 5.05
N SER A 62 10.49 3.22 5.56
CA SER A 62 11.08 2.16 4.74
C SER A 62 10.07 1.42 3.90
N CYS A 63 8.78 1.58 4.17
CA CYS A 63 7.80 0.75 3.50
C CYS A 63 7.57 1.19 2.04
N VAL A 64 7.60 2.49 1.77
CA VAL A 64 7.40 2.97 0.41
C VAL A 64 8.51 2.51 -0.53
N PRO A 65 9.79 2.72 -0.20
CA PRO A 65 10.83 2.21 -1.09
C PRO A 65 10.86 0.69 -1.20
N PHE A 66 10.48 0.00 -0.14
CA PHE A 66 10.39 -1.45 -0.18
C PHE A 66 9.43 -1.91 -1.27
N VAL A 67 8.23 -1.32 -1.27
CA VAL A 67 7.20 -1.71 -2.22
C VAL A 67 7.52 -1.20 -3.61
N SER A 68 8.02 0.02 -3.71
CA SER A 68 8.34 0.62 -5.01
C SER A 68 9.35 -0.23 -5.76
N ARG A 69 10.36 -0.67 -5.05
CA ARG A 69 11.42 -1.46 -5.67
C ARG A 69 10.87 -2.78 -6.20
N ARG A 70 10.02 -3.40 -5.43
CA ARG A 70 9.47 -4.70 -5.82
C ARG A 70 8.40 -4.58 -6.88
N TRP A 71 7.74 -3.44 -6.93
CA TRP A 71 6.68 -3.24 -7.91
C TRP A 71 7.22 -3.30 -9.32
N ASP A 72 8.33 -2.62 -9.54
CA ASP A 72 8.91 -2.53 -10.87
C ASP A 72 9.77 -3.73 -11.20
N ASN A 73 10.10 -4.52 -10.21
CA ASN A 73 11.04 -5.61 -10.37
C ASN A 73 10.28 -6.91 -10.37
N LYS A 74 10.02 -7.42 -11.52
CA LYS A 74 9.22 -8.62 -11.64
C LYS A 74 9.98 -9.88 -11.44
#